data_74852d92695f567aec783cc7f1025547
#
_entry.id   74852d92695f567aec783cc7f1025547
#
_cell.length_a   1.000
_cell.length_b   1.000
_cell.length_c   1.000
_cell.angle_alpha   90.00
_cell.angle_beta   90.00
_cell.angle_gamma   90.00
#
_symmetry.space_group_name_H-M   'P 1'
#
loop_
_entity.id
_entity.type
_entity.pdbx_description
1 polymer ?
#
loop_
_entity_poly.entity_id
_entity_poly.type
_entity_poly.pdbx_seq_one_letter_code
_entity_poly.pdbx_strand_id
1 'polypeptide(L)'
;MSTRPGRRAVLATGLAAGVTAALSGCATGGTGSKGGPAPEVKKADDKQLKGTITVWSWDVAAKAMQRLAKDFQSKHPGTTVTVRDIGYDSAYDKITVGLKSGSGLPDVLTVEGPRMVTYMGNFPQGFYDLSKLAGPLEKDFDKASWKTVVNPQGKTVALPWDIGPCGMFYRRDYFRAAGIKAESILTWDDYVKAGEQLKKRTGRKMLILDSVEDSTFAMLLQQQGQHFYADGKVAVDSPEGVKAATLLKTLADKGLVDYQKGWDGLVTGTKEGKAATESTAAWWMGTLTAEMPELKGKFGVMPMPAFTSGGVRTSNRGGSVLAVPGQSKSPELAWAFVEFLLASVPNQVSMLKQEGLFPAYLPALADPYMSSPQEFFGGQAALKVFADLAPSTPPVEYTKDGAKATEIMYTAISGILTRGKDPKEALGSAAAQIASATGRQRIAG
;
A
#
# COMPACT_ATOMS: atom_id res chain seq x y z
N MET A 1 14.55 -7.34 64.24
CA MET A 1 15.56 -8.34 64.65
C MET A 1 16.20 -8.81 63.38
N SER A 2 17.34 -8.27 63.03
CA SER A 2 18.70 -8.81 63.26
C SER A 2 18.90 -10.07 62.39
N THR A 3 19.87 -10.20 61.50
CA THR A 3 21.24 -9.69 61.41
C THR A 3 21.85 -10.11 60.04
N ARG A 4 22.67 -9.25 59.43
CA ARG A 4 23.81 -9.64 58.58
C ARG A 4 24.95 -10.16 59.46
N PRO A 5 25.97 -10.94 58.98
CA PRO A 5 27.09 -10.51 58.16
C PRO A 5 27.63 -11.64 57.22
N GLY A 6 28.70 -11.54 56.45
CA GLY A 6 29.85 -10.68 56.31
C GLY A 6 30.84 -11.26 55.24
N ARG A 7 31.65 -10.38 54.73
CA ARG A 7 32.77 -10.60 53.76
C ARG A 7 33.80 -11.63 54.22
N ARG A 8 34.49 -12.30 53.25
CA ARG A 8 35.96 -12.54 53.34
C ARG A 8 36.56 -12.70 51.93
N ALA A 9 37.54 -11.87 51.68
CA ALA A 9 38.48 -11.92 50.58
C ALA A 9 39.63 -12.88 50.97
N VAL A 10 40.20 -13.58 49.95
CA VAL A 10 41.56 -14.13 50.07
C VAL A 10 42.30 -13.89 48.75
N LEU A 11 43.39 -13.18 48.86
CA LEU A 11 44.49 -13.03 47.90
C LEU A 11 45.41 -14.25 47.96
N ALA A 12 45.93 -14.71 46.82
CA ALA A 12 47.29 -15.24 46.73
C ALA A 12 47.77 -15.36 45.26
N THR A 13 48.79 -14.66 45.04
CA THR A 13 49.91 -14.61 44.09
C THR A 13 50.40 -15.94 43.44
N GLY A 14 50.80 -15.88 42.16
CA GLY A 14 52.08 -16.37 41.74
C GLY A 14 52.15 -17.18 40.45
N LEU A 15 52.90 -16.68 39.55
CA LEU A 15 53.93 -17.18 38.61
C LEU A 15 53.57 -17.20 37.10
N ALA A 16 54.43 -16.47 36.41
CA ALA A 16 54.52 -16.35 34.97
C ALA A 16 55.17 -17.58 34.33
N ALA A 17 54.62 -17.98 33.15
CA ALA A 17 55.39 -18.67 32.11
C ALA A 17 54.79 -18.30 30.76
N GLY A 18 55.60 -17.69 29.90
CA GLY A 18 55.22 -17.21 28.61
C GLY A 18 55.00 -18.32 27.59
N VAL A 19 53.94 -18.21 26.82
CA VAL A 19 53.78 -18.82 25.52
C VAL A 19 53.21 -17.79 24.61
N THR A 20 53.99 -17.33 23.62
CA THR A 20 53.58 -16.51 22.49
C THR A 20 52.75 -17.37 21.58
N ALA A 21 51.40 -17.22 21.62
CA ALA A 21 50.49 -17.74 20.59
C ALA A 21 49.88 -16.57 19.89
N ALA A 22 50.02 -16.52 18.57
CA ALA A 22 49.48 -15.55 17.68
C ALA A 22 47.94 -15.47 17.80
N LEU A 23 47.42 -14.44 18.40
CA LEU A 23 46.01 -14.10 18.41
C LEU A 23 45.65 -13.45 17.08
N SER A 24 45.21 -14.26 16.13
CA SER A 24 44.39 -13.79 15.02
C SER A 24 43.09 -13.27 15.62
N GLY A 25 42.99 -11.97 15.79
CA GLY A 25 41.80 -11.31 16.31
C GLY A 25 40.61 -11.53 15.40
N CYS A 26 39.64 -12.33 15.83
CA CYS A 26 38.26 -12.24 15.33
C CYS A 26 37.66 -10.96 15.88
N ALA A 27 37.87 -9.87 15.16
CA ALA A 27 37.07 -8.66 15.32
C ALA A 27 35.69 -9.00 14.73
N THR A 28 34.73 -9.34 15.59
CA THR A 28 33.31 -9.29 15.24
C THR A 28 32.85 -7.83 15.19
N GLY A 29 33.42 -7.10 14.22
CA GLY A 29 32.88 -5.83 13.77
C GLY A 29 31.72 -6.13 12.85
N GLY A 30 30.54 -5.57 13.13
CA GLY A 30 29.39 -5.61 12.23
C GLY A 30 29.81 -5.19 10.82
N THR A 31 29.87 -6.13 9.92
CA THR A 31 30.07 -5.86 8.49
C THR A 31 28.79 -5.23 7.97
N GLY A 32 28.74 -3.89 7.95
CA GLY A 32 27.88 -3.18 7.02
C GLY A 32 28.17 -3.78 5.65
N SER A 33 27.19 -4.41 5.05
CA SER A 33 27.26 -5.03 3.73
C SER A 33 27.81 -4.00 2.73
N LYS A 34 29.05 -4.21 2.26
CA LYS A 34 29.60 -3.44 1.14
C LYS A 34 28.74 -3.74 -0.08
N GLY A 35 28.14 -2.69 -0.67
CA GLY A 35 27.19 -2.78 -1.78
C GLY A 35 27.76 -3.45 -3.02
N GLY A 36 27.61 -4.74 -3.10
CA GLY A 36 27.68 -5.49 -4.36
C GLY A 36 26.33 -5.39 -5.11
N PRO A 37 26.29 -5.75 -6.39
CA PRO A 37 25.04 -5.83 -7.13
C PRO A 37 24.12 -6.88 -6.49
N ALA A 38 22.78 -6.64 -6.55
CA ALA A 38 21.79 -7.63 -6.15
C ALA A 38 21.99 -8.93 -6.96
N PRO A 39 21.86 -10.10 -6.35
CA PRO A 39 22.00 -11.37 -7.07
C PRO A 39 20.90 -11.49 -8.13
N GLU A 40 21.29 -11.99 -9.33
CA GLU A 40 20.37 -12.14 -10.46
C GLU A 40 19.67 -13.51 -10.41
N VAL A 41 18.37 -13.55 -10.74
CA VAL A 41 17.60 -14.78 -10.89
C VAL A 41 17.74 -15.30 -12.32
N LYS A 42 17.95 -16.62 -12.45
CA LYS A 42 17.92 -17.31 -13.74
C LYS A 42 16.53 -17.89 -14.01
N LYS A 43 16.11 -17.93 -15.28
CA LYS A 43 14.89 -18.64 -15.64
C LYS A 43 15.08 -20.14 -15.45
N ALA A 44 14.22 -20.74 -14.64
CA ALA A 44 14.20 -22.19 -14.51
C ALA A 44 13.51 -22.84 -15.72
N ASP A 45 13.82 -24.10 -15.99
CA ASP A 45 13.03 -24.92 -16.90
C ASP A 45 11.76 -25.34 -16.17
N ASP A 46 10.59 -24.96 -16.71
CA ASP A 46 9.28 -25.27 -16.13
C ASP A 46 9.08 -26.76 -15.82
N LYS A 47 9.69 -27.64 -16.63
CA LYS A 47 9.62 -29.10 -16.43
C LYS A 47 10.47 -29.60 -15.24
N GLN A 48 11.38 -28.77 -14.76
CA GLN A 48 12.31 -29.12 -13.68
C GLN A 48 12.01 -28.38 -12.39
N LEU A 49 10.95 -27.56 -12.35
CA LEU A 49 10.53 -26.83 -11.15
C LEU A 49 10.20 -27.81 -10.02
N LYS A 50 10.90 -27.66 -8.90
CA LYS A 50 10.68 -28.43 -7.68
C LYS A 50 11.11 -27.65 -6.45
N GLY A 51 10.61 -28.04 -5.31
CA GLY A 51 10.97 -27.44 -4.02
C GLY A 51 9.79 -26.75 -3.35
N THR A 52 10.10 -26.04 -2.27
CA THR A 52 9.10 -25.36 -1.45
C THR A 52 9.43 -23.87 -1.37
N ILE A 53 8.38 -23.04 -1.51
CA ILE A 53 8.44 -21.60 -1.26
C ILE A 53 7.36 -21.19 -0.27
N THR A 54 7.65 -20.12 0.47
CA THR A 54 6.70 -19.41 1.31
C THR A 54 6.42 -18.03 0.74
N VAL A 55 5.18 -17.59 0.87
CA VAL A 55 4.71 -16.29 0.39
C VAL A 55 4.05 -15.56 1.56
N TRP A 56 4.36 -14.29 1.77
CA TRP A 56 3.65 -13.42 2.70
C TRP A 56 2.76 -12.44 1.95
N SER A 57 1.51 -12.38 2.37
CA SER A 57 0.51 -11.46 1.86
C SER A 57 -0.53 -11.16 2.95
N TRP A 58 -1.63 -10.52 2.58
CA TRP A 58 -2.72 -10.15 3.50
C TRP A 58 -4.08 -10.23 2.81
N ASP A 59 -5.13 -10.43 3.60
CA ASP A 59 -6.55 -10.35 3.22
C ASP A 59 -6.93 -11.06 1.90
N VAL A 60 -7.68 -10.38 1.04
CA VAL A 60 -8.13 -10.91 -0.26
C VAL A 60 -6.97 -11.27 -1.19
N ALA A 61 -5.84 -10.57 -1.06
CA ALA A 61 -4.63 -10.87 -1.82
C ALA A 61 -4.04 -12.23 -1.42
N ALA A 62 -3.99 -12.54 -0.12
CA ALA A 62 -3.57 -13.85 0.36
C ALA A 62 -4.53 -14.97 -0.12
N LYS A 63 -5.86 -14.73 -0.05
CA LYS A 63 -6.88 -15.68 -0.54
C LYS A 63 -6.70 -15.97 -2.03
N ALA A 64 -6.47 -14.96 -2.86
CA ALA A 64 -6.19 -15.12 -4.30
C ALA A 64 -4.99 -16.02 -4.56
N MET A 65 -3.87 -15.75 -3.89
CA MET A 65 -2.65 -16.55 -4.05
C MET A 65 -2.79 -17.96 -3.51
N GLN A 66 -3.48 -18.17 -2.37
CA GLN A 66 -3.76 -19.52 -1.83
C GLN A 66 -4.55 -20.36 -2.82
N ARG A 67 -5.51 -19.76 -3.51
CA ARG A 67 -6.30 -20.44 -4.54
C ARG A 67 -5.45 -20.80 -5.75
N LEU A 68 -4.73 -19.83 -6.32
CA LEU A 68 -3.91 -20.03 -7.51
C LEU A 68 -2.64 -20.87 -7.26
N ALA A 69 -2.17 -20.93 -6.02
CA ALA A 69 -1.07 -21.84 -5.63
C ALA A 69 -1.43 -23.31 -5.90
N LYS A 70 -2.69 -23.70 -5.74
CA LYS A 70 -3.16 -25.06 -6.05
C LYS A 70 -3.06 -25.34 -7.55
N ASP A 71 -3.44 -24.37 -8.39
CA ASP A 71 -3.35 -24.49 -9.85
C ASP A 71 -1.89 -24.54 -10.32
N PHE A 72 -1.01 -23.74 -9.70
CA PHE A 72 0.42 -23.76 -9.95
C PHE A 72 1.03 -25.13 -9.61
N GLN A 73 0.76 -25.65 -8.42
CA GLN A 73 1.25 -26.96 -7.97
C GLN A 73 0.72 -28.11 -8.83
N SER A 74 -0.51 -28.01 -9.34
CA SER A 74 -1.06 -29.00 -10.27
C SER A 74 -0.33 -29.02 -11.62
N LYS A 75 0.16 -27.87 -12.08
CA LYS A 75 0.99 -27.76 -13.28
C LYS A 75 2.44 -28.16 -13.07
N HIS A 76 2.92 -28.01 -11.83
CA HIS A 76 4.30 -28.30 -11.40
C HIS A 76 4.32 -29.24 -10.19
N PRO A 77 4.06 -30.55 -10.37
CA PRO A 77 3.82 -31.50 -9.26
C PRO A 77 4.99 -31.66 -8.25
N GLY A 78 6.19 -31.20 -8.62
CA GLY A 78 7.34 -31.21 -7.72
C GLY A 78 7.44 -30.01 -6.77
N THR A 79 6.45 -29.12 -6.80
CA THR A 79 6.50 -27.84 -6.07
C THR A 79 5.50 -27.79 -4.91
N THR A 80 5.86 -27.02 -3.87
CA THR A 80 4.96 -26.67 -2.76
C THR A 80 5.00 -25.17 -2.55
N VAL A 81 3.83 -24.52 -2.56
CA VAL A 81 3.68 -23.08 -2.30
C VAL A 81 2.81 -22.87 -1.05
N THR A 82 3.39 -22.29 -0.02
CA THR A 82 2.69 -21.98 1.24
C THR A 82 2.47 -20.47 1.33
N VAL A 83 1.23 -20.02 1.14
CA VAL A 83 0.84 -18.62 1.28
C VAL A 83 0.34 -18.37 2.71
N ARG A 84 0.97 -17.42 3.40
CA ARG A 84 0.61 -16.99 4.76
C ARG A 84 -0.02 -15.61 4.70
N ASP A 85 -1.23 -15.50 5.23
CA ASP A 85 -1.80 -14.22 5.60
C ASP A 85 -1.12 -13.74 6.89
N ILE A 86 -0.44 -12.60 6.81
CA ILE A 86 0.30 -12.02 7.94
C ILE A 86 -0.38 -10.80 8.54
N GLY A 87 -1.57 -10.44 8.02
CA GLY A 87 -2.34 -9.24 8.40
C GLY A 87 -1.69 -7.94 7.92
N TYR A 88 -2.50 -7.08 7.31
CA TYR A 88 -2.02 -5.81 6.72
C TYR A 88 -1.32 -4.92 7.75
N ASP A 89 -1.95 -4.68 8.91
CA ASP A 89 -1.47 -3.75 9.95
C ASP A 89 -0.08 -4.11 10.50
N SER A 90 0.31 -5.40 10.48
CA SER A 90 1.59 -5.87 10.98
C SER A 90 2.61 -6.22 9.89
N ALA A 91 2.20 -6.20 8.62
CA ALA A 91 3.03 -6.67 7.51
C ALA A 91 4.34 -5.89 7.39
N TYR A 92 4.26 -4.57 7.39
CA TYR A 92 5.42 -3.70 7.16
C TYR A 92 6.45 -3.73 8.29
N ASP A 93 6.02 -3.92 9.54
CA ASP A 93 6.93 -4.12 10.67
C ASP A 93 7.73 -5.41 10.50
N LYS A 94 7.05 -6.52 10.17
CA LYS A 94 7.69 -7.81 9.93
C LYS A 94 8.67 -7.77 8.75
N ILE A 95 8.28 -7.14 7.63
CA ILE A 95 9.14 -7.00 6.45
C ILE A 95 10.35 -6.13 6.77
N THR A 96 10.15 -4.99 7.44
CA THR A 96 11.23 -4.08 7.83
C THR A 96 12.24 -4.76 8.76
N VAL A 97 11.77 -5.53 9.74
CA VAL A 97 12.65 -6.31 10.63
C VAL A 97 13.44 -7.34 9.84
N GLY A 98 12.79 -8.07 8.94
CA GLY A 98 13.45 -9.08 8.10
C GLY A 98 14.49 -8.49 7.15
N LEU A 99 14.22 -7.32 6.55
CA LEU A 99 15.18 -6.61 5.71
C LEU A 99 16.39 -6.11 6.51
N LYS A 100 16.16 -5.56 7.70
CA LYS A 100 17.23 -5.07 8.59
C LYS A 100 18.10 -6.19 9.13
N SER A 101 17.50 -7.31 9.51
CA SER A 101 18.24 -8.46 10.08
C SER A 101 18.94 -9.32 9.02
N GLY A 102 18.56 -9.19 7.75
CA GLY A 102 19.05 -10.05 6.67
C GLY A 102 18.53 -11.49 6.75
N SER A 103 17.47 -11.75 7.54
CA SER A 103 16.91 -13.10 7.73
C SER A 103 15.43 -13.05 8.11
N GLY A 104 14.73 -14.18 7.92
CA GLY A 104 13.34 -14.34 8.37
C GLY A 104 12.27 -13.92 7.38
N LEU A 105 12.65 -13.43 6.19
CA LEU A 105 11.68 -13.16 5.11
C LEU A 105 11.32 -14.47 4.36
N PRO A 106 10.13 -14.50 3.74
CA PRO A 106 9.69 -15.59 2.87
C PRO A 106 10.40 -15.51 1.51
N ASP A 107 10.00 -16.39 0.57
CA ASP A 107 10.53 -16.40 -0.79
C ASP A 107 9.85 -15.37 -1.70
N VAL A 108 8.59 -15.01 -1.42
CA VAL A 108 7.84 -13.97 -2.12
C VAL A 108 7.16 -13.06 -1.12
N LEU A 109 7.23 -11.76 -1.36
CA LEU A 109 6.57 -10.72 -0.57
C LEU A 109 5.56 -9.97 -1.42
N THR A 110 4.36 -9.78 -0.88
CA THR A 110 3.48 -8.68 -1.30
C THR A 110 3.96 -7.39 -0.64
N VAL A 111 4.11 -6.32 -1.43
CA VAL A 111 4.50 -4.99 -0.94
C VAL A 111 3.73 -3.94 -1.74
N GLU A 112 3.22 -2.90 -1.11
CA GLU A 112 2.66 -1.76 -1.86
C GLU A 112 3.75 -0.97 -2.59
N GLY A 113 3.45 -0.47 -3.79
CA GLY A 113 4.41 0.22 -4.66
C GLY A 113 5.19 1.36 -3.95
N PRO A 114 4.54 2.29 -3.23
CA PRO A 114 5.24 3.34 -2.48
C PRO A 114 6.20 2.81 -1.41
N ARG A 115 5.82 1.72 -0.74
CA ARG A 115 6.67 1.03 0.26
C ARG A 115 7.83 0.30 -0.42
N MET A 116 7.60 -0.26 -1.61
CA MET A 116 8.66 -0.90 -2.39
C MET A 116 9.76 0.10 -2.76
N VAL A 117 9.39 1.33 -3.19
CA VAL A 117 10.36 2.41 -3.43
C VAL A 117 11.16 2.74 -2.17
N THR A 118 10.51 2.80 -1.01
CA THR A 118 11.19 3.00 0.29
C THR A 118 12.19 1.87 0.57
N TYR A 119 11.78 0.63 0.37
CA TYR A 119 12.64 -0.53 0.66
C TYR A 119 13.82 -0.65 -0.31
N MET A 120 13.60 -0.45 -1.62
CA MET A 120 14.68 -0.45 -2.61
C MET A 120 15.73 0.63 -2.33
N GLY A 121 15.30 1.80 -1.89
CA GLY A 121 16.20 2.90 -1.58
C GLY A 121 17.02 2.70 -0.30
N ASN A 122 16.45 2.01 0.70
CA ASN A 122 17.08 1.81 2.00
C ASN A 122 17.80 0.44 2.14
N PHE A 123 17.43 -0.54 1.30
CA PHE A 123 17.98 -1.89 1.29
C PHE A 123 18.37 -2.29 -0.14
N PRO A 124 19.47 -1.74 -0.70
CA PRO A 124 19.83 -1.95 -2.11
C PRO A 124 20.04 -3.41 -2.53
N GLN A 125 20.31 -4.29 -1.57
CA GLN A 125 20.47 -5.74 -1.79
C GLN A 125 19.32 -6.56 -1.21
N GLY A 126 18.25 -5.89 -0.78
CA GLY A 126 17.11 -6.55 -0.12
C GLY A 126 16.32 -7.50 -1.03
N PHE A 127 16.50 -7.38 -2.35
CA PHE A 127 15.71 -8.10 -3.35
C PHE A 127 16.60 -8.61 -4.49
N TYR A 128 16.19 -9.68 -5.15
CA TYR A 128 16.85 -10.20 -6.35
C TYR A 128 16.67 -9.27 -7.56
N ASP A 129 17.70 -9.23 -8.44
CA ASP A 129 17.61 -8.60 -9.76
C ASP A 129 16.80 -9.50 -10.71
N LEU A 130 15.64 -9.04 -11.11
CA LEU A 130 14.71 -9.72 -12.03
C LEU A 130 14.76 -9.12 -13.45
N SER A 131 15.66 -8.16 -13.73
CA SER A 131 15.64 -7.34 -14.95
C SER A 131 15.62 -8.16 -16.24
N LYS A 132 16.35 -9.28 -16.30
CA LYS A 132 16.38 -10.15 -17.50
C LYS A 132 15.07 -10.92 -17.70
N LEU A 133 14.36 -11.21 -16.62
CA LEU A 133 13.12 -11.98 -16.63
C LEU A 133 11.89 -11.06 -16.78
N ALA A 134 11.85 -10.01 -15.99
CA ALA A 134 10.74 -9.06 -15.95
C ALA A 134 10.80 -8.01 -17.06
N GLY A 135 12.00 -7.54 -17.46
CA GLY A 135 12.16 -6.45 -18.44
C GLY A 135 11.39 -6.64 -19.76
N PRO A 136 11.39 -7.83 -20.38
CA PRO A 136 10.57 -8.07 -21.58
C PRO A 136 9.07 -7.87 -21.40
N LEU A 137 8.57 -7.90 -20.15
CA LEU A 137 7.17 -7.76 -19.79
C LEU A 137 6.77 -6.29 -19.53
N GLU A 138 7.71 -5.35 -19.41
CA GLU A 138 7.48 -3.95 -19.04
C GLU A 138 6.35 -3.29 -19.84
N LYS A 139 6.33 -3.49 -21.16
CA LYS A 139 5.34 -2.92 -22.08
C LYS A 139 3.89 -3.37 -21.79
N ASP A 140 3.74 -4.50 -21.12
CA ASP A 140 2.45 -5.13 -20.82
C ASP A 140 1.93 -4.73 -19.44
N PHE A 141 2.66 -3.89 -18.69
CA PHE A 141 2.25 -3.42 -17.37
C PHE A 141 2.01 -1.91 -17.33
N ASP A 142 1.23 -1.48 -16.34
CA ASP A 142 0.99 -0.06 -16.07
C ASP A 142 2.30 0.68 -15.79
N LYS A 143 2.53 1.79 -16.49
CA LYS A 143 3.80 2.54 -16.45
C LYS A 143 4.08 3.16 -15.07
N ALA A 144 3.04 3.59 -14.35
CA ALA A 144 3.22 4.20 -13.04
C ALA A 144 3.61 3.14 -12.00
N SER A 145 2.95 1.98 -12.04
CA SER A 145 3.29 0.82 -11.20
C SER A 145 4.67 0.26 -11.54
N TRP A 146 5.05 0.22 -12.84
CA TRP A 146 6.38 -0.25 -13.24
C TRP A 146 7.51 0.59 -12.63
N LYS A 147 7.33 1.91 -12.52
CA LYS A 147 8.31 2.79 -11.86
C LYS A 147 8.56 2.43 -10.39
N THR A 148 7.59 1.81 -9.72
CA THR A 148 7.73 1.43 -8.31
C THR A 148 8.50 0.13 -8.09
N VAL A 149 8.87 -0.59 -9.16
CA VAL A 149 9.63 -1.84 -9.08
C VAL A 149 11.05 -1.74 -9.64
N VAL A 150 11.43 -0.57 -10.16
CA VAL A 150 12.77 -0.28 -10.65
C VAL A 150 13.56 0.44 -9.56
N ASN A 151 14.66 -0.16 -9.12
CA ASN A 151 15.50 0.41 -8.06
C ASN A 151 16.38 1.58 -8.58
N PRO A 152 17.05 2.35 -7.69
CA PRO A 152 17.92 3.46 -8.09
C PRO A 152 19.09 3.07 -9.02
N GLN A 153 19.44 1.79 -9.13
CA GLN A 153 20.45 1.26 -10.04
C GLN A 153 19.88 0.83 -11.40
N GLY A 154 18.61 1.12 -11.66
CA GLY A 154 17.92 0.76 -12.90
C GLY A 154 17.57 -0.74 -13.02
N LYS A 155 17.53 -1.47 -11.90
CA LYS A 155 17.20 -2.90 -11.86
C LYS A 155 15.75 -3.12 -11.48
N THR A 156 15.06 -3.98 -12.21
CA THR A 156 13.72 -4.45 -11.86
C THR A 156 13.83 -5.52 -10.79
N VAL A 157 13.16 -5.35 -9.64
CA VAL A 157 13.28 -6.23 -8.47
C VAL A 157 11.95 -6.81 -7.97
N ALA A 158 10.87 -6.49 -8.67
CA ALA A 158 9.53 -7.00 -8.41
C ALA A 158 8.72 -6.99 -9.71
N LEU A 159 7.52 -7.55 -9.68
CA LEU A 159 6.55 -7.43 -10.77
C LEU A 159 5.28 -6.73 -10.24
N PRO A 160 4.73 -5.70 -10.94
CA PRO A 160 3.48 -5.08 -10.53
C PRO A 160 2.34 -6.09 -10.55
N TRP A 161 1.45 -6.00 -9.58
CA TRP A 161 0.31 -6.90 -9.45
C TRP A 161 -1.00 -6.21 -9.77
N ASP A 162 -1.37 -5.25 -8.94
CA ASP A 162 -2.61 -4.50 -9.07
C ASP A 162 -2.35 -3.00 -9.07
N ILE A 163 -3.34 -2.24 -9.52
CA ILE A 163 -3.36 -0.78 -9.44
C ILE A 163 -4.56 -0.32 -8.63
N GLY A 164 -4.45 0.87 -8.06
CA GLY A 164 -5.46 1.43 -7.20
C GLY A 164 -6.13 2.69 -7.74
N PRO A 165 -6.74 2.68 -8.95
CA PRO A 165 -7.50 3.84 -9.40
C PRO A 165 -8.61 4.14 -8.42
N CYS A 166 -8.72 5.41 -7.98
CA CYS A 166 -9.67 5.83 -6.95
C CYS A 166 -10.97 6.33 -7.53
N GLY A 167 -12.04 6.00 -6.80
CA GLY A 167 -13.39 6.51 -6.99
C GLY A 167 -14.06 6.78 -5.65
N MET A 168 -15.35 7.03 -5.70
CA MET A 168 -16.18 7.20 -4.52
C MET A 168 -17.22 6.08 -4.49
N PHE A 169 -17.13 5.20 -3.50
CA PHE A 169 -18.20 4.24 -3.19
C PHE A 169 -19.28 4.95 -2.39
N TYR A 170 -20.55 4.73 -2.74
CA TYR A 170 -21.65 5.37 -2.05
C TYR A 170 -22.83 4.43 -1.79
N ARG A 171 -23.54 4.65 -0.69
CA ARG A 171 -24.78 3.94 -0.33
C ARG A 171 -25.96 4.53 -1.12
N ARG A 172 -26.43 3.77 -2.10
CA ARG A 172 -27.59 4.14 -2.94
C ARG A 172 -28.84 4.40 -2.14
N ASP A 173 -29.08 3.59 -1.11
CA ASP A 173 -30.25 3.72 -0.23
C ASP A 173 -30.19 5.00 0.61
N TYR A 174 -29.01 5.38 1.11
CA TYR A 174 -28.83 6.62 1.88
C TYR A 174 -28.96 7.86 1.00
N PHE A 175 -28.39 7.84 -0.20
CA PHE A 175 -28.53 8.92 -1.16
C PHE A 175 -29.99 9.11 -1.58
N ARG A 176 -30.70 8.00 -1.85
CA ARG A 176 -32.14 8.04 -2.17
C ARG A 176 -32.97 8.64 -1.02
N ALA A 177 -32.73 8.20 0.22
CA ALA A 177 -33.41 8.73 1.41
C ALA A 177 -33.17 10.22 1.62
N ALA A 178 -31.97 10.70 1.23
CA ALA A 178 -31.62 12.11 1.30
C ALA A 178 -32.02 12.91 0.04
N GLY A 179 -32.52 12.28 -1.02
CA GLY A 179 -32.82 12.92 -2.29
C GLY A 179 -31.59 13.46 -3.01
N ILE A 180 -30.46 12.74 -2.87
CA ILE A 180 -29.19 13.07 -3.52
C ILE A 180 -29.04 12.23 -4.79
N LYS A 181 -28.64 12.87 -5.87
CA LYS A 181 -28.26 12.21 -7.13
C LYS A 181 -26.74 12.18 -7.20
N ALA A 182 -26.15 10.99 -7.32
CA ALA A 182 -24.69 10.83 -7.34
C ALA A 182 -24.03 11.59 -8.50
N GLU A 183 -24.68 11.63 -9.66
CA GLU A 183 -24.24 12.34 -10.86
C GLU A 183 -24.22 13.87 -10.70
N SER A 184 -24.90 14.44 -9.72
CA SER A 184 -24.87 15.88 -9.44
C SER A 184 -23.65 16.32 -8.59
N ILE A 185 -22.90 15.37 -8.04
CA ILE A 185 -21.70 15.65 -7.24
C ILE A 185 -20.49 15.68 -8.19
N LEU A 186 -20.14 16.86 -8.67
CA LEU A 186 -19.04 17.07 -9.59
C LEU A 186 -17.78 17.60 -8.90
N THR A 187 -17.97 18.42 -7.88
CA THR A 187 -16.88 19.06 -7.13
C THR A 187 -16.94 18.70 -5.64
N TRP A 188 -15.83 18.94 -4.93
CA TRP A 188 -15.80 18.78 -3.47
C TRP A 188 -16.76 19.74 -2.76
N ASP A 189 -17.04 20.91 -3.34
CA ASP A 189 -18.07 21.82 -2.81
C ASP A 189 -19.48 21.22 -2.94
N ASP A 190 -19.79 20.56 -4.07
CA ASP A 190 -21.06 19.83 -4.22
C ASP A 190 -21.15 18.68 -3.22
N TYR A 191 -20.02 17.98 -2.98
CA TYR A 191 -19.96 16.90 -2.02
C TYR A 191 -20.22 17.35 -0.59
N VAL A 192 -19.63 18.49 -0.18
CA VAL A 192 -19.91 19.09 1.14
C VAL A 192 -21.38 19.44 1.27
N LYS A 193 -21.98 20.11 0.27
CA LYS A 193 -23.43 20.44 0.26
C LYS A 193 -24.32 19.19 0.34
N ALA A 194 -23.96 18.15 -0.43
CA ALA A 194 -24.66 16.87 -0.38
C ALA A 194 -24.55 16.21 1.01
N GLY A 195 -23.39 16.31 1.65
CA GLY A 195 -23.17 15.82 3.02
C GLY A 195 -24.02 16.53 4.06
N GLU A 196 -24.15 17.86 3.96
CA GLU A 196 -25.04 18.65 4.83
C GLU A 196 -26.51 18.27 4.61
N GLN A 197 -26.92 18.07 3.35
CA GLN A 197 -28.26 17.59 3.00
C GLN A 197 -28.53 16.21 3.57
N LEU A 198 -27.58 15.26 3.42
CA LEU A 198 -27.67 13.91 3.96
C LEU A 198 -27.85 13.94 5.48
N LYS A 199 -26.96 14.67 6.18
CA LYS A 199 -26.99 14.81 7.63
C LYS A 199 -28.34 15.41 8.11
N LYS A 200 -28.80 16.49 7.46
CA LYS A 200 -30.09 17.13 7.80
C LYS A 200 -31.29 16.19 7.63
N ARG A 201 -31.30 15.38 6.55
CA ARG A 201 -32.46 14.54 6.23
C ARG A 201 -32.46 13.18 6.94
N THR A 202 -31.28 12.65 7.24
CA THR A 202 -31.13 11.26 7.69
C THR A 202 -30.36 11.10 9.02
N GLY A 203 -29.72 12.15 9.51
CA GLY A 203 -28.80 12.11 10.65
C GLY A 203 -27.46 11.41 10.37
N ARG A 204 -27.23 10.90 9.14
CA ARG A 204 -26.06 10.10 8.79
C ARG A 204 -24.85 10.95 8.45
N LYS A 205 -23.67 10.38 8.67
CA LYS A 205 -22.39 10.95 8.22
C LYS A 205 -22.20 10.74 6.72
N MET A 206 -21.46 11.64 6.08
CA MET A 206 -21.20 11.57 4.64
C MET A 206 -20.02 10.68 4.32
N LEU A 207 -18.90 10.83 5.02
CA LEU A 207 -17.61 10.19 4.74
C LEU A 207 -17.14 9.35 5.93
N ILE A 208 -16.66 8.13 5.66
CA ILE A 208 -15.90 7.34 6.62
C ILE A 208 -14.41 7.53 6.38
N LEU A 209 -13.63 7.69 7.44
CA LEU A 209 -12.18 7.89 7.40
C LEU A 209 -11.48 7.03 8.45
N ASP A 210 -10.27 6.59 8.12
CA ASP A 210 -9.33 6.14 9.14
C ASP A 210 -8.74 7.36 9.88
N SER A 211 -8.81 7.34 11.20
CA SER A 211 -8.34 8.42 12.07
C SER A 211 -6.83 8.40 12.34
N VAL A 212 -6.16 7.31 11.95
CA VAL A 212 -4.72 7.08 12.21
C VAL A 212 -3.89 6.98 10.94
N GLU A 213 -4.51 7.14 9.77
CA GLU A 213 -3.84 7.15 8.47
C GLU A 213 -3.91 8.51 7.76
N ASP A 214 -2.95 8.76 6.89
CA ASP A 214 -2.91 9.91 5.99
C ASP A 214 -3.41 9.59 4.57
N SER A 215 -3.86 8.37 4.33
CA SER A 215 -4.16 7.86 2.99
C SER A 215 -5.19 8.68 2.23
N THR A 216 -6.23 9.19 2.92
CA THR A 216 -7.21 10.08 2.29
C THR A 216 -6.59 11.43 1.95
N PHE A 217 -5.74 11.99 2.81
CA PHE A 217 -5.01 13.22 2.50
C PHE A 217 -4.06 13.02 1.32
N ALA A 218 -3.27 11.95 1.31
CA ALA A 218 -2.36 11.62 0.22
C ALA A 218 -3.10 11.47 -1.12
N MET A 219 -4.25 10.80 -1.12
CA MET A 219 -5.13 10.65 -2.28
C MET A 219 -5.66 12.01 -2.79
N LEU A 220 -6.12 12.90 -1.89
CA LEU A 220 -6.57 14.24 -2.24
C LEU A 220 -5.44 15.13 -2.76
N LEU A 221 -4.23 14.94 -2.24
CA LEU A 221 -3.03 15.64 -2.69
C LEU A 221 -2.63 15.16 -4.10
N GLN A 222 -2.59 13.85 -4.32
CA GLN A 222 -2.28 13.26 -5.62
C GLN A 222 -3.33 13.63 -6.69
N GLN A 223 -4.60 13.74 -6.35
CA GLN A 223 -5.64 14.22 -7.26
C GLN A 223 -5.31 15.59 -7.87
N GLN A 224 -4.51 16.40 -7.17
CA GLN A 224 -4.04 17.71 -7.61
C GLN A 224 -2.65 17.66 -8.28
N GLY A 225 -2.11 16.48 -8.58
CA GLY A 225 -0.80 16.29 -9.20
C GLY A 225 0.38 16.46 -8.25
N GLN A 226 0.16 16.42 -6.93
CA GLN A 226 1.18 16.57 -5.90
C GLN A 226 1.25 15.34 -4.99
N HIS A 227 2.37 15.17 -4.30
CA HIS A 227 2.54 14.20 -3.22
C HIS A 227 3.39 14.79 -2.10
N PHE A 228 3.89 13.95 -1.19
CA PHE A 228 4.75 14.42 -0.08
C PHE A 228 6.06 15.02 -0.54
N TYR A 229 6.47 14.67 -1.77
CA TYR A 229 7.66 15.18 -2.41
C TYR A 229 7.37 15.65 -3.83
N ALA A 230 8.09 16.68 -4.25
CA ALA A 230 8.14 17.18 -5.61
C ALA A 230 9.57 17.65 -5.91
N ASP A 231 10.16 17.21 -7.03
CA ASP A 231 11.54 17.48 -7.41
C ASP A 231 12.54 17.17 -6.28
N GLY A 232 12.31 16.04 -5.57
CA GLY A 232 13.12 15.59 -4.46
C GLY A 232 12.99 16.40 -3.17
N LYS A 233 12.15 17.43 -3.11
CA LYS A 233 11.92 18.30 -1.96
C LYS A 233 10.62 17.97 -1.25
N VAL A 234 10.52 18.30 0.03
CA VAL A 234 9.29 18.16 0.81
C VAL A 234 8.23 19.13 0.32
N ALA A 235 7.03 18.64 0.00
CA ALA A 235 5.94 19.37 -0.64
C ALA A 235 4.60 19.28 0.08
N VAL A 236 4.54 18.72 1.29
CA VAL A 236 3.28 18.48 2.01
C VAL A 236 2.52 19.75 2.38
N ASP A 237 3.21 20.87 2.50
CA ASP A 237 2.68 22.21 2.82
C ASP A 237 2.50 23.11 1.60
N SER A 238 2.48 22.53 0.40
CA SER A 238 2.13 23.23 -0.84
C SER A 238 0.70 23.79 -0.80
N PRO A 239 0.35 24.74 -1.69
CA PRO A 239 -1.03 25.21 -1.82
C PRO A 239 -2.04 24.08 -2.00
N GLU A 240 -1.67 23.02 -2.74
CA GLU A 240 -2.48 21.81 -2.97
C GLU A 240 -2.66 21.02 -1.66
N GLY A 241 -1.58 20.89 -0.86
CA GLY A 241 -1.62 20.25 0.45
C GLY A 241 -2.53 20.98 1.42
N VAL A 242 -2.39 22.31 1.51
CA VAL A 242 -3.25 23.13 2.36
C VAL A 242 -4.71 23.02 1.92
N LYS A 243 -4.98 23.02 0.61
CA LYS A 243 -6.34 22.89 0.06
C LYS A 243 -6.95 21.51 0.40
N ALA A 244 -6.18 20.43 0.27
CA ALA A 244 -6.62 19.09 0.64
C ALA A 244 -6.94 18.98 2.14
N ALA A 245 -6.05 19.47 3.00
CA ALA A 245 -6.24 19.46 4.45
C ALA A 245 -7.41 20.36 4.90
N THR A 246 -7.61 21.51 4.24
CA THR A 246 -8.76 22.42 4.49
C THR A 246 -10.08 21.74 4.16
N LEU A 247 -10.15 20.98 3.05
CA LEU A 247 -11.33 20.17 2.72
C LEU A 247 -11.65 19.16 3.83
N LEU A 248 -10.65 18.41 4.29
CA LEU A 248 -10.82 17.42 5.36
C LEU A 248 -11.28 18.09 6.66
N LYS A 249 -10.68 19.23 7.02
CA LYS A 249 -11.11 20.02 8.18
C LYS A 249 -12.54 20.51 8.02
N THR A 250 -12.93 21.00 6.85
CA THR A 250 -14.30 21.46 6.57
C THR A 250 -15.32 20.34 6.78
N LEU A 251 -15.02 19.13 6.29
CA LEU A 251 -15.88 17.95 6.49
C LEU A 251 -15.99 17.59 7.98
N ALA A 252 -14.87 17.67 8.70
CA ALA A 252 -14.81 17.41 10.14
C ALA A 252 -15.63 18.45 10.95
N ASP A 253 -15.38 19.73 10.74
CA ASP A 253 -16.04 20.84 11.45
C ASP A 253 -17.57 20.84 11.23
N LYS A 254 -18.01 20.46 10.03
CA LYS A 254 -19.44 20.28 9.73
C LYS A 254 -20.02 19.00 10.31
N GLY A 255 -19.18 18.16 10.93
CA GLY A 255 -19.57 16.89 11.51
C GLY A 255 -20.08 15.89 10.48
N LEU A 256 -19.48 15.88 9.29
CA LEU A 256 -19.83 15.00 8.16
C LEU A 256 -19.00 13.70 8.14
N VAL A 257 -17.99 13.58 9.02
CA VAL A 257 -17.06 12.46 9.04
C VAL A 257 -17.40 11.48 10.16
N ASP A 258 -17.31 10.20 9.86
CA ASP A 258 -17.24 9.11 10.83
C ASP A 258 -15.80 8.60 10.89
N TYR A 259 -15.24 8.52 12.09
CA TYR A 259 -13.86 8.12 12.30
C TYR A 259 -13.77 6.69 12.73
N GLN A 260 -13.00 5.90 12.02
CA GLN A 260 -12.65 4.54 12.36
C GLN A 260 -11.16 4.44 12.67
N LYS A 261 -10.72 3.32 13.23
CA LYS A 261 -9.30 3.11 13.55
C LYS A 261 -8.79 1.87 12.84
N GLY A 262 -7.87 2.07 11.92
CA GLY A 262 -7.23 1.01 11.15
C GLY A 262 -8.19 0.32 10.17
N TRP A 263 -7.65 -0.67 9.48
CA TRP A 263 -8.36 -1.43 8.45
C TRP A 263 -9.63 -2.12 8.97
N ASP A 264 -9.52 -2.87 10.07
CA ASP A 264 -10.65 -3.59 10.66
C ASP A 264 -11.78 -2.65 11.09
N GLY A 265 -11.40 -1.47 11.57
CA GLY A 265 -12.35 -0.41 11.92
C GLY A 265 -13.11 0.10 10.69
N LEU A 266 -12.42 0.37 9.58
CA LEU A 266 -13.04 0.79 8.32
C LEU A 266 -14.02 -0.26 7.79
N VAL A 267 -13.61 -1.54 7.75
CA VAL A 267 -14.47 -2.64 7.31
C VAL A 267 -15.71 -2.74 8.18
N THR A 268 -15.54 -2.72 9.51
CA THR A 268 -16.67 -2.80 10.47
C THR A 268 -17.59 -1.59 10.34
N GLY A 269 -17.04 -0.37 10.31
CA GLY A 269 -17.84 0.86 10.20
C GLY A 269 -18.63 0.95 8.89
N THR A 270 -18.05 0.49 7.79
CA THR A 270 -18.74 0.41 6.48
C THR A 270 -19.86 -0.61 6.53
N LYS A 271 -19.61 -1.79 7.09
CA LYS A 271 -20.63 -2.85 7.28
C LYS A 271 -21.82 -2.38 8.12
N GLU A 272 -21.55 -1.67 9.20
CA GLU A 272 -22.56 -1.09 10.09
C GLU A 272 -23.25 0.15 9.49
N GLY A 273 -22.77 0.66 8.36
CA GLY A 273 -23.37 1.82 7.67
C GLY A 273 -23.18 3.13 8.43
N LYS A 274 -22.02 3.33 9.07
CA LYS A 274 -21.69 4.54 9.84
C LYS A 274 -21.68 5.79 8.98
N ALA A 275 -21.30 5.68 7.69
CA ALA A 275 -21.32 6.78 6.73
C ALA A 275 -21.90 6.34 5.39
N ALA A 276 -22.19 7.32 4.55
CA ALA A 276 -22.80 7.10 3.24
C ALA A 276 -21.78 6.83 2.14
N THR A 277 -20.53 7.27 2.30
CA THR A 277 -19.51 7.14 1.27
C THR A 277 -18.14 6.79 1.84
N GLU A 278 -17.34 6.18 0.99
CA GLU A 278 -15.91 5.98 1.17
C GLU A 278 -15.18 6.33 -0.12
N SER A 279 -14.16 7.19 -0.05
CA SER A 279 -13.28 7.51 -1.16
C SER A 279 -12.06 6.60 -1.09
N THR A 280 -11.96 5.66 -2.02
CA THR A 280 -10.89 4.67 -2.03
C THR A 280 -10.76 4.03 -3.42
N ALA A 281 -9.88 3.04 -3.56
CA ALA A 281 -9.55 2.44 -4.85
C ALA A 281 -10.41 1.23 -5.20
N ALA A 282 -10.28 0.80 -6.46
CA ALA A 282 -11.05 -0.29 -7.07
C ALA A 282 -11.00 -1.61 -6.28
N TRP A 283 -9.89 -1.92 -5.61
CA TRP A 283 -9.72 -3.14 -4.80
C TRP A 283 -10.72 -3.25 -3.65
N TRP A 284 -11.31 -2.12 -3.20
CA TRP A 284 -12.38 -2.13 -2.18
C TRP A 284 -13.63 -2.88 -2.62
N MET A 285 -13.85 -3.04 -3.93
CA MET A 285 -14.94 -3.86 -4.46
C MET A 285 -14.87 -5.31 -3.95
N GLY A 286 -13.65 -5.87 -3.92
CA GLY A 286 -13.42 -7.22 -3.40
C GLY A 286 -13.74 -7.33 -1.91
N THR A 287 -13.29 -6.38 -1.10
CA THR A 287 -13.57 -6.33 0.33
C THR A 287 -15.07 -6.20 0.61
N LEU A 288 -15.76 -5.28 -0.09
CA LEU A 288 -17.22 -5.15 0.04
C LEU A 288 -17.94 -6.46 -0.27
N THR A 289 -17.56 -7.13 -1.35
CA THR A 289 -18.20 -8.37 -1.78
C THR A 289 -17.93 -9.54 -0.83
N ALA A 290 -16.68 -9.64 -0.33
CA ALA A 290 -16.25 -10.73 0.54
C ALA A 290 -16.76 -10.59 1.99
N GLU A 291 -16.67 -9.36 2.53
CA GLU A 291 -16.92 -9.12 3.97
C GLU A 291 -18.33 -8.61 4.26
N MET A 292 -19.07 -8.13 3.23
CA MET A 292 -20.38 -7.49 3.39
C MET A 292 -21.41 -7.98 2.34
N PRO A 293 -21.55 -9.30 2.10
CA PRO A 293 -22.44 -9.82 1.07
C PRO A 293 -23.91 -9.42 1.27
N GLU A 294 -24.33 -9.14 2.51
CA GLU A 294 -25.67 -8.65 2.88
C GLU A 294 -25.96 -7.23 2.37
N LEU A 295 -24.93 -6.49 1.95
CA LEU A 295 -25.07 -5.14 1.37
C LEU A 295 -25.16 -5.16 -0.16
N LYS A 296 -25.30 -6.33 -0.77
CA LYS A 296 -25.51 -6.49 -2.23
C LYS A 296 -26.63 -5.58 -2.73
N GLY A 297 -26.36 -4.86 -3.79
CA GLY A 297 -27.28 -3.89 -4.43
C GLY A 297 -27.34 -2.51 -3.74
N LYS A 298 -26.78 -2.37 -2.53
CA LYS A 298 -26.84 -1.10 -1.78
C LYS A 298 -25.73 -0.12 -2.12
N PHE A 299 -24.64 -0.58 -2.74
CA PHE A 299 -23.55 0.30 -3.15
C PHE A 299 -23.62 0.68 -4.61
N GLY A 300 -23.08 1.86 -4.92
CA GLY A 300 -22.72 2.32 -6.24
C GLY A 300 -21.33 2.93 -6.22
N VAL A 301 -20.77 3.14 -7.41
CA VAL A 301 -19.47 3.79 -7.62
C VAL A 301 -19.68 5.01 -8.50
N MET A 302 -19.02 6.12 -8.16
CA MET A 302 -18.93 7.32 -8.97
C MET A 302 -17.49 7.85 -8.99
N PRO A 303 -17.11 8.66 -10.01
CA PRO A 303 -15.82 9.36 -9.96
C PRO A 303 -15.71 10.23 -8.69
N MET A 304 -14.48 10.39 -8.18
CA MET A 304 -14.24 11.35 -7.09
C MET A 304 -14.75 12.74 -7.49
N PRO A 305 -15.22 13.56 -6.54
CA PRO A 305 -15.45 14.99 -6.80
C PRO A 305 -14.13 15.69 -7.16
N ALA A 306 -14.15 16.63 -8.10
CA ALA A 306 -12.97 17.42 -8.45
C ALA A 306 -12.78 18.63 -7.53
N PHE A 307 -11.53 19.12 -7.40
CA PHE A 307 -11.27 20.38 -6.69
C PHE A 307 -11.74 21.64 -7.46
N THR A 308 -11.88 21.50 -8.76
CA THR A 308 -12.40 22.56 -9.65
C THR A 308 -13.28 21.94 -10.72
N SER A 309 -14.21 22.71 -11.29
CA SER A 309 -15.04 22.23 -12.39
C SER A 309 -14.16 21.78 -13.57
N GLY A 310 -14.43 20.58 -14.12
CA GLY A 310 -13.65 19.98 -15.19
C GLY A 310 -12.28 19.41 -14.74
N GLY A 311 -11.95 19.48 -13.46
CA GLY A 311 -10.70 18.96 -12.92
C GLY A 311 -10.65 17.43 -12.80
N VAL A 312 -9.53 16.93 -12.35
CA VAL A 312 -9.27 15.48 -12.16
C VAL A 312 -10.25 14.88 -11.16
N ARG A 313 -10.85 13.75 -11.49
CA ARG A 313 -11.87 13.07 -10.69
C ARG A 313 -11.44 11.66 -10.24
N THR A 314 -10.15 11.45 -10.12
CA THR A 314 -9.54 10.21 -9.65
C THR A 314 -8.22 10.50 -8.94
N SER A 315 -7.67 9.47 -8.33
CA SER A 315 -6.37 9.45 -7.70
C SER A 315 -5.84 8.01 -7.76
N ASN A 316 -4.78 7.70 -7.02
CA ASN A 316 -4.33 6.34 -6.77
C ASN A 316 -4.20 6.09 -5.27
N ARG A 317 -4.67 4.93 -4.81
CA ARG A 317 -4.43 4.45 -3.44
C ARG A 317 -4.00 3.00 -3.48
N GLY A 318 -2.77 2.72 -3.04
CA GLY A 318 -2.21 1.39 -3.08
C GLY A 318 -1.70 1.02 -4.47
N GLY A 319 -1.94 -0.20 -4.84
CA GLY A 319 -1.27 -0.91 -5.90
C GLY A 319 -0.08 -1.67 -5.34
N SER A 320 -0.11 -3.00 -5.48
CA SER A 320 0.86 -3.91 -4.89
C SER A 320 1.79 -4.48 -5.95
N VAL A 321 2.91 -5.00 -5.49
CA VAL A 321 3.91 -5.70 -6.28
C VAL A 321 4.25 -7.02 -5.60
N LEU A 322 4.73 -8.01 -6.36
CA LEU A 322 5.33 -9.22 -5.81
C LEU A 322 6.84 -9.16 -6.00
N ALA A 323 7.56 -9.18 -4.89
CA ALA A 323 9.01 -9.10 -4.84
C ALA A 323 9.64 -10.40 -4.37
N VAL A 324 10.83 -10.70 -4.86
CA VAL A 324 11.65 -11.85 -4.41
C VAL A 324 12.76 -11.32 -3.51
N PRO A 325 12.67 -11.53 -2.17
CA PRO A 325 13.71 -11.10 -1.24
C PRO A 325 15.06 -11.76 -1.53
N GLY A 326 16.14 -10.99 -1.38
CA GLY A 326 17.51 -11.49 -1.56
C GLY A 326 17.91 -12.64 -0.61
N GLN A 327 17.08 -12.93 0.39
CA GLN A 327 17.21 -14.02 1.35
C GLN A 327 16.62 -15.34 0.86
N SER A 328 15.78 -15.33 -0.19
CA SER A 328 15.15 -16.54 -0.73
C SER A 328 16.21 -17.58 -1.10
N LYS A 329 15.92 -18.82 -0.77
CA LYS A 329 16.74 -19.98 -1.14
C LYS A 329 16.26 -20.67 -2.41
N SER A 330 15.11 -20.26 -2.94
CA SER A 330 14.47 -20.81 -4.14
C SER A 330 14.01 -19.69 -5.09
N PRO A 331 14.89 -18.73 -5.47
CA PRO A 331 14.49 -17.54 -6.21
C PRO A 331 13.93 -17.85 -7.60
N GLU A 332 14.39 -18.92 -8.25
CA GLU A 332 13.88 -19.38 -9.55
C GLU A 332 12.43 -19.88 -9.44
N LEU A 333 12.11 -20.65 -8.40
CA LEU A 333 10.75 -21.11 -8.13
C LEU A 333 9.85 -19.95 -7.69
N ALA A 334 10.38 -19.02 -6.88
CA ALA A 334 9.68 -17.81 -6.48
C ALA A 334 9.29 -16.95 -7.69
N TRP A 335 10.24 -16.73 -8.62
CA TRP A 335 9.95 -16.02 -9.87
C TRP A 335 8.90 -16.74 -10.73
N ALA A 336 9.05 -18.07 -10.92
CA ALA A 336 8.08 -18.83 -11.72
C ALA A 336 6.65 -18.69 -11.16
N PHE A 337 6.50 -18.69 -9.84
CA PHE A 337 5.20 -18.45 -9.21
C PHE A 337 4.70 -17.01 -9.41
N VAL A 338 5.58 -16.00 -9.29
CA VAL A 338 5.24 -14.58 -9.56
C VAL A 338 4.81 -14.39 -11.01
N GLU A 339 5.59 -14.92 -11.98
CA GLU A 339 5.27 -14.83 -13.41
C GLU A 339 3.93 -15.53 -13.73
N PHE A 340 3.70 -16.72 -13.17
CA PHE A 340 2.45 -17.46 -13.30
C PHE A 340 1.23 -16.64 -12.84
N LEU A 341 1.36 -15.97 -11.71
CA LEU A 341 0.26 -15.15 -11.17
C LEU A 341 0.00 -13.91 -12.02
N LEU A 342 1.08 -13.16 -12.36
CA LEU A 342 0.96 -11.77 -12.76
C LEU A 342 1.07 -11.54 -14.27
N ALA A 343 1.78 -12.38 -15.01
CA ALA A 343 1.91 -12.28 -16.46
C ALA A 343 0.93 -13.21 -17.21
N SER A 344 -0.24 -13.44 -16.64
CA SER A 344 -1.27 -14.36 -17.16
C SER A 344 -2.64 -13.69 -17.18
N VAL A 345 -3.19 -13.44 -18.36
CA VAL A 345 -4.55 -12.87 -18.48
C VAL A 345 -5.58 -13.70 -17.71
N PRO A 346 -5.67 -15.06 -17.87
CA PRO A 346 -6.62 -15.85 -17.11
C PRO A 346 -6.50 -15.71 -15.59
N ASN A 347 -5.27 -15.68 -15.06
CA ASN A 347 -5.05 -15.59 -13.63
C ASN A 347 -5.39 -14.18 -13.10
N GLN A 348 -4.98 -13.12 -13.79
CA GLN A 348 -5.30 -11.75 -13.46
C GLN A 348 -6.82 -11.50 -13.48
N VAL A 349 -7.50 -11.96 -14.53
CA VAL A 349 -8.97 -11.86 -14.63
C VAL A 349 -9.66 -12.70 -13.55
N SER A 350 -9.11 -13.87 -13.20
CA SER A 350 -9.63 -14.69 -12.12
C SER A 350 -9.52 -13.98 -10.76
N MET A 351 -8.38 -13.34 -10.47
CA MET A 351 -8.17 -12.55 -9.24
C MET A 351 -9.10 -11.32 -9.20
N LEU A 352 -9.29 -10.66 -10.34
CA LEU A 352 -10.26 -9.56 -10.43
C LEU A 352 -11.69 -10.02 -10.12
N LYS A 353 -12.11 -11.15 -10.72
CA LYS A 353 -13.48 -11.66 -10.58
C LYS A 353 -13.80 -12.15 -9.17
N GLN A 354 -12.84 -12.76 -8.50
CA GLN A 354 -13.08 -13.43 -7.23
C GLN A 354 -12.66 -12.58 -6.02
N GLU A 355 -11.56 -11.84 -6.14
CA GLU A 355 -10.97 -11.07 -5.06
C GLU A 355 -11.00 -9.55 -5.30
N GLY A 356 -11.45 -9.08 -6.48
CA GLY A 356 -11.56 -7.65 -6.79
C GLY A 356 -10.22 -6.95 -7.06
N LEU A 357 -9.13 -7.70 -7.24
CA LEU A 357 -7.80 -7.14 -7.49
C LEU A 357 -7.72 -6.58 -8.91
N PHE A 358 -7.61 -5.25 -9.02
CA PHE A 358 -7.65 -4.56 -10.30
C PHE A 358 -6.29 -4.65 -11.02
N PRO A 359 -6.19 -5.30 -12.20
CA PRO A 359 -4.91 -5.70 -12.78
C PRO A 359 -3.98 -4.54 -13.13
N ALA A 360 -2.69 -4.64 -12.79
CA ALA A 360 -1.63 -3.83 -13.37
C ALA A 360 -1.20 -4.36 -14.75
N TYR A 361 -1.54 -5.60 -15.09
CA TYR A 361 -1.25 -6.26 -16.37
C TYR A 361 -2.25 -5.80 -17.43
N LEU A 362 -1.83 -4.91 -18.33
CA LEU A 362 -2.70 -4.24 -19.32
C LEU A 362 -3.50 -5.19 -20.22
N PRO A 363 -2.95 -6.34 -20.68
CA PRO A 363 -3.73 -7.28 -21.48
C PRO A 363 -4.99 -7.81 -20.77
N ALA A 364 -5.00 -7.87 -19.42
CA ALA A 364 -6.16 -8.30 -18.66
C ALA A 364 -7.29 -7.26 -18.65
N LEU A 365 -6.99 -5.99 -18.87
CA LEU A 365 -7.99 -4.92 -18.93
C LEU A 365 -8.87 -4.98 -20.19
N ALA A 366 -8.46 -5.75 -21.20
CA ALA A 366 -9.25 -5.99 -22.41
C ALA A 366 -10.35 -7.07 -22.22
N ASP A 367 -10.36 -7.77 -21.07
CA ASP A 367 -11.38 -8.79 -20.80
C ASP A 367 -12.78 -8.16 -20.71
N PRO A 368 -13.81 -8.75 -21.37
CA PRO A 368 -15.19 -8.23 -21.34
C PRO A 368 -15.78 -8.05 -19.94
N TYR A 369 -15.24 -8.74 -18.94
CA TYR A 369 -15.67 -8.60 -17.55
C TYR A 369 -15.48 -7.17 -17.02
N MET A 370 -14.50 -6.42 -17.53
CA MET A 370 -14.24 -5.02 -17.13
C MET A 370 -15.44 -4.10 -17.37
N SER A 371 -16.26 -4.39 -18.39
CA SER A 371 -17.47 -3.63 -18.72
C SER A 371 -18.78 -4.33 -18.36
N SER A 372 -18.70 -5.53 -17.75
CA SER A 372 -19.90 -6.28 -17.37
C SER A 372 -20.60 -5.66 -16.15
N PRO A 373 -21.94 -5.78 -16.07
CA PRO A 373 -22.70 -5.41 -14.87
C PRO A 373 -22.28 -6.25 -13.67
N GLN A 374 -21.97 -5.61 -12.53
CA GLN A 374 -21.69 -6.28 -11.27
C GLN A 374 -22.93 -6.31 -10.39
N GLU A 375 -23.37 -7.49 -10.05
CA GLU A 375 -24.59 -7.71 -9.28
C GLU A 375 -24.54 -7.08 -7.90
N PHE A 376 -23.39 -7.14 -7.22
CA PHE A 376 -23.17 -6.50 -5.91
C PHE A 376 -23.41 -4.99 -5.96
N PHE A 377 -23.11 -4.37 -7.09
CA PHE A 377 -23.29 -2.93 -7.33
C PHE A 377 -24.63 -2.61 -8.02
N GLY A 378 -25.64 -3.47 -7.84
CA GLY A 378 -26.98 -3.25 -8.37
C GLY A 378 -27.04 -3.21 -9.90
N GLY A 379 -26.20 -3.96 -10.57
CA GLY A 379 -26.11 -4.03 -12.03
C GLY A 379 -25.29 -2.91 -12.68
N GLN A 380 -24.62 -2.06 -11.89
CA GLN A 380 -23.68 -1.07 -12.43
C GLN A 380 -22.42 -1.78 -12.95
N ALA A 381 -21.91 -1.36 -14.10
CA ALA A 381 -20.58 -1.73 -14.57
C ALA A 381 -19.51 -0.96 -13.77
N ALA A 382 -19.35 -1.28 -12.48
CA ALA A 382 -18.54 -0.51 -11.55
C ALA A 382 -17.05 -0.56 -11.90
N LEU A 383 -16.54 -1.70 -12.40
CA LEU A 383 -15.15 -1.83 -12.87
C LEU A 383 -14.85 -0.88 -14.02
N LYS A 384 -15.83 -0.66 -14.93
CA LYS A 384 -15.67 0.27 -16.04
C LYS A 384 -15.45 1.71 -15.56
N VAL A 385 -16.08 2.13 -14.45
CA VAL A 385 -15.84 3.46 -13.87
C VAL A 385 -14.36 3.63 -13.54
N PHE A 386 -13.74 2.64 -12.91
CA PHE A 386 -12.32 2.69 -12.55
C PHE A 386 -11.41 2.58 -13.79
N ALA A 387 -11.76 1.72 -14.76
CA ALA A 387 -11.01 1.59 -16.01
C ALA A 387 -10.99 2.90 -16.80
N ASP A 388 -12.12 3.61 -16.86
CA ASP A 388 -12.23 4.92 -17.54
C ASP A 388 -11.45 6.02 -16.80
N LEU A 389 -11.32 5.92 -15.46
CA LEU A 389 -10.63 6.89 -14.62
C LEU A 389 -9.12 6.70 -14.57
N ALA A 390 -8.64 5.47 -14.62
CA ALA A 390 -7.23 5.12 -14.40
C ALA A 390 -6.25 5.92 -15.30
N PRO A 391 -6.50 6.14 -16.60
CA PRO A 391 -5.61 6.93 -17.46
C PRO A 391 -5.46 8.41 -17.05
N SER A 392 -6.41 8.94 -16.26
CA SER A 392 -6.43 10.33 -15.80
C SER A 392 -5.78 10.50 -14.43
N THR A 393 -5.25 9.43 -13.83
CA THR A 393 -4.58 9.49 -12.52
C THR A 393 -3.28 10.29 -12.65
N PRO A 394 -3.11 11.38 -11.88
CA PRO A 394 -1.88 12.16 -11.95
C PRO A 394 -0.67 11.35 -11.47
N PRO A 395 0.44 11.39 -12.20
CA PRO A 395 1.69 10.79 -11.74
C PRO A 395 2.24 11.58 -10.55
N VAL A 396 2.87 10.89 -9.62
CA VAL A 396 3.50 11.50 -8.43
C VAL A 396 4.86 10.89 -8.16
N GLU A 397 5.64 11.58 -7.33
CA GLU A 397 6.97 11.13 -6.91
C GLU A 397 6.90 10.37 -5.58
N TYR A 398 7.40 9.14 -5.58
CA TYR A 398 7.70 8.39 -4.37
C TYR A 398 9.21 8.37 -4.12
N THR A 399 9.63 8.38 -2.86
CA THR A 399 11.04 8.40 -2.48
C THR A 399 11.35 7.35 -1.41
N LYS A 400 12.64 7.07 -1.20
CA LYS A 400 13.10 6.19 -0.11
C LYS A 400 12.68 6.65 1.29
N ASP A 401 12.36 7.93 1.43
CA ASP A 401 11.99 8.55 2.71
C ASP A 401 10.46 8.60 2.91
N GLY A 402 9.68 7.99 2.01
CA GLY A 402 8.22 8.01 2.03
C GLY A 402 7.62 7.50 3.33
N ALA A 403 8.15 6.38 3.87
CA ALA A 403 7.66 5.83 5.14
C ALA A 403 7.82 6.79 6.33
N LYS A 404 8.93 7.56 6.35
CA LYS A 404 9.16 8.55 7.42
C LYS A 404 8.23 9.76 7.28
N ALA A 405 7.95 10.18 6.05
CA ALA A 405 6.98 11.24 5.80
C ALA A 405 5.56 10.80 6.23
N THR A 406 5.13 9.60 5.86
CA THR A 406 3.84 9.01 6.25
C THR A 406 3.65 9.02 7.78
N GLU A 407 4.64 8.57 8.56
CA GLU A 407 4.60 8.57 10.03
C GLU A 407 4.34 9.99 10.61
N ILE A 408 5.00 11.01 10.07
CA ILE A 408 4.84 12.39 10.50
C ILE A 408 3.47 12.93 10.07
N MET A 409 3.05 12.61 8.85
CA MET A 409 1.76 13.04 8.30
C MET A 409 0.57 12.46 9.05
N TYR A 410 0.63 11.21 9.53
CA TYR A 410 -0.41 10.65 10.40
C TYR A 410 -0.69 11.56 11.60
N THR A 411 0.37 12.03 12.26
CA THR A 411 0.23 12.94 13.42
C THR A 411 -0.35 14.30 13.03
N ALA A 412 0.05 14.84 11.88
CA ALA A 412 -0.42 16.14 11.40
C ALA A 412 -1.91 16.07 11.01
N ILE A 413 -2.30 15.08 10.19
CA ILE A 413 -3.68 14.92 9.72
C ILE A 413 -4.62 14.56 10.86
N SER A 414 -4.23 13.65 11.75
CA SER A 414 -5.01 13.37 12.97
C SER A 414 -5.20 14.63 13.82
N GLY A 415 -4.19 15.49 13.91
CA GLY A 415 -4.29 16.77 14.62
C GLY A 415 -5.31 17.73 13.99
N ILE A 416 -5.37 17.80 12.68
CA ILE A 416 -6.36 18.62 11.93
C ILE A 416 -7.76 18.05 12.16
N LEU A 417 -7.95 16.75 11.97
CA LEU A 417 -9.25 16.08 11.99
C LEU A 417 -9.87 16.02 13.38
N THR A 418 -9.08 15.72 14.40
CA THR A 418 -9.62 15.39 15.74
C THR A 418 -9.38 16.47 16.81
N ARG A 419 -8.42 17.37 16.58
CA ARG A 419 -8.05 18.43 17.52
C ARG A 419 -8.24 19.84 16.94
N GLY A 420 -8.79 19.95 15.72
CA GLY A 420 -9.12 21.22 15.09
C GLY A 420 -7.92 22.11 14.73
N LYS A 421 -6.69 21.53 14.63
CA LYS A 421 -5.51 22.31 14.24
C LYS A 421 -5.69 23.00 12.91
N ASP A 422 -5.11 24.21 12.78
CA ASP A 422 -5.06 24.89 11.50
C ASP A 422 -4.28 24.09 10.46
N PRO A 423 -4.84 23.87 9.26
CA PRO A 423 -4.19 23.07 8.21
C PRO A 423 -2.82 23.59 7.78
N LYS A 424 -2.68 24.91 7.59
CA LYS A 424 -1.43 25.53 7.12
C LYS A 424 -0.32 25.40 8.18
N GLU A 425 -0.65 25.66 9.43
CA GLU A 425 0.29 25.53 10.56
C GLU A 425 0.69 24.07 10.79
N ALA A 426 -0.27 23.15 10.77
CA ALA A 426 -0.01 21.72 10.96
C ALA A 426 0.86 21.13 9.86
N LEU A 427 0.56 21.46 8.58
CA LEU A 427 1.36 21.01 7.44
C LEU A 427 2.74 21.67 7.39
N GLY A 428 2.86 22.96 7.71
CA GLY A 428 4.15 23.65 7.81
C GLY A 428 5.06 23.04 8.87
N SER A 429 4.47 22.66 10.03
CA SER A 429 5.20 21.93 11.08
C SER A 429 5.62 20.53 10.61
N ALA A 430 4.72 19.79 9.94
CA ALA A 430 5.04 18.49 9.39
C ALA A 430 6.14 18.56 8.31
N ALA A 431 6.07 19.54 7.41
CA ALA A 431 7.10 19.77 6.40
C ALA A 431 8.49 20.03 7.01
N ALA A 432 8.55 20.84 8.07
CA ALA A 432 9.79 21.09 8.80
C ALA A 432 10.34 19.81 9.46
N GLN A 433 9.47 18.99 10.07
CA GLN A 433 9.86 17.72 10.68
C GLN A 433 10.35 16.71 9.64
N ILE A 434 9.65 16.59 8.50
CA ILE A 434 10.07 15.70 7.40
C ILE A 434 11.42 16.16 6.85
N ALA A 435 11.60 17.46 6.58
CA ALA A 435 12.87 18.02 6.09
C ALA A 435 14.03 17.71 7.04
N SER A 436 13.84 17.95 8.34
CA SER A 436 14.85 17.66 9.37
C SER A 436 15.17 16.15 9.45
N ALA A 437 14.15 15.29 9.42
CA ALA A 437 14.33 13.84 9.57
C ALA A 437 14.96 13.17 8.34
N THR A 438 14.81 13.77 7.15
CA THR A 438 15.26 13.18 5.88
C THR A 438 16.45 13.90 5.25
N GLY A 439 16.84 15.05 5.78
CA GLY A 439 17.88 15.91 5.19
C GLY A 439 17.48 16.60 3.88
N ARG A 440 16.17 16.55 3.52
CA ARG A 440 15.66 17.15 2.28
C ARG A 440 15.30 18.62 2.48
N GLN A 441 15.43 19.40 1.43
CA GLN A 441 14.91 20.77 1.40
C GLN A 441 13.38 20.76 1.31
N ARG A 442 12.76 21.86 1.73
CA ARG A 442 11.34 22.13 1.46
C ARG A 442 11.20 22.84 0.11
N ILE A 443 10.06 22.69 -0.56
CA ILE A 443 9.71 23.61 -1.65
C ILE A 443 9.62 25.03 -1.07
N ALA A 444 9.97 26.03 -1.86
CA ALA A 444 9.74 27.43 -1.49
C ALA A 444 8.21 27.65 -1.45
N GLY A 445 7.69 28.05 -0.30
CA GLY A 445 6.28 28.41 -0.10
C GLY A 445 5.96 29.76 -0.67
#